data_1c349935474916d87c3d375181762af5
#
_entry.id   1c349935474916d87c3d375181762af5
#
_cell.length_a   1.000
_cell.length_b   1.000
_cell.length_c   1.000
_cell.angle_alpha   90.00
_cell.angle_beta   90.00
_cell.angle_gamma   90.00
#
_symmetry.space_group_name_H-M   'P 1'
#
loop_
_entity.id
_entity.type
_entity.pdbx_description
1 polymer ?
#
loop_
_entity_poly.entity_id
_entity_poly.type
_entity_poly.pdbx_seq_one_letter_code
_entity_poly.pdbx_strand_id
1 'polypeptide(L)'
;NHERGFALCSMRSMQRSRYYIQVSVEERIEDWPDERFWEELKARLPDDAVENLVTGPSIEKSIAPLRSFVAEPMCHGNLYLAGDAAHIVPPTGAKGLNLAIADVQVLAQALIEYFKSGDAGRLDSYSDTCLGRIWKAERFSWWLTSITHRLSDEPFARRLQLAELEYLTRSAA
;
A
#
# COMPACT_ATOMS: atom_id res chain seq x y z
N ASN A 1 12.61 8.03 2.43
CA ASN A 1 12.78 7.63 3.84
C ASN A 1 13.53 8.72 4.59
N HIS A 2 12.96 9.20 5.68
CA HIS A 2 13.53 10.27 6.52
C HIS A 2 13.38 9.92 7.99
N GLU A 3 14.20 10.51 8.88
CA GLU A 3 14.09 10.28 10.34
C GLU A 3 12.76 10.74 10.94
N ARG A 4 12.09 11.71 10.31
CA ARG A 4 10.73 12.15 10.67
C ARG A 4 9.62 11.28 10.05
N GLY A 5 9.96 10.23 9.31
CA GLY A 5 9.04 9.34 8.62
C GLY A 5 9.03 9.51 7.10
N PHE A 6 8.26 8.66 6.43
CA PHE A 6 8.13 8.61 4.98
C PHE A 6 7.51 9.89 4.39
N ALA A 7 8.03 10.30 3.23
CA ALA A 7 7.41 11.31 2.38
C ALA A 7 7.45 10.85 0.91
N LEU A 8 6.42 11.18 0.13
CA LEU A 8 6.35 10.87 -1.30
C LEU A 8 5.74 12.05 -2.06
N CYS A 9 6.43 12.47 -3.11
CA CYS A 9 5.94 13.42 -4.09
C CYS A 9 5.59 12.67 -5.38
N SER A 10 4.35 12.76 -5.82
CA SER A 10 3.86 12.02 -7.00
C SER A 10 3.12 12.96 -7.95
N MET A 11 3.68 13.15 -9.13
CA MET A 11 2.99 13.85 -10.22
C MET A 11 1.87 12.97 -10.77
N ARG A 12 0.64 13.48 -10.78
CA ARG A 12 -0.55 12.78 -11.30
C ARG A 12 -0.90 13.23 -12.71
N SER A 13 -0.60 14.48 -13.03
CA SER A 13 -0.69 15.06 -14.36
C SER A 13 0.22 16.29 -14.43
N MET A 14 0.28 16.94 -15.57
CA MET A 14 1.03 18.21 -15.72
C MET A 14 0.50 19.35 -14.84
N GLN A 15 -0.69 19.20 -14.27
CA GLN A 15 -1.37 20.22 -13.46
C GLN A 15 -1.70 19.75 -12.04
N ARG A 16 -1.41 18.50 -11.69
CA ARG A 16 -1.75 17.91 -10.39
C ARG A 16 -0.63 17.07 -9.83
N SER A 17 -0.29 17.34 -8.60
CA SER A 17 0.61 16.50 -7.79
C SER A 17 -0.12 16.01 -6.55
N ARG A 18 0.29 14.88 -6.05
CA ARG A 18 -0.14 14.33 -4.77
C ARG A 18 1.07 14.14 -3.88
N TYR A 19 0.97 14.64 -2.69
CA TYR A 19 2.02 14.56 -1.69
C TYR A 19 1.52 13.72 -0.52
N TYR A 20 2.42 12.97 0.07
CA TYR A 20 2.15 12.10 1.21
C TYR A 20 3.22 12.34 2.27
N ILE A 21 2.81 12.38 3.51
CA ILE A 21 3.71 12.33 4.66
C ILE A 21 3.19 11.29 5.66
N GLN A 22 4.12 10.59 6.28
CA GLN A 22 3.79 9.67 7.37
C GLN A 22 3.46 10.47 8.62
N VAL A 23 2.35 10.14 9.25
CA VAL A 23 1.91 10.69 10.54
C VAL A 23 1.45 9.56 11.46
N SER A 24 1.24 9.84 12.75
CA SER A 24 0.61 8.89 13.67
C SER A 24 -0.81 8.57 13.23
N VAL A 25 -1.28 7.37 13.54
CA VAL A 25 -2.67 6.95 13.30
C VAL A 25 -3.67 7.69 14.18
N GLU A 26 -3.19 8.37 15.24
CA GLU A 26 -4.00 9.17 16.16
C GLU A 26 -4.18 10.61 15.69
N GLU A 27 -3.42 11.05 14.68
CA GLU A 27 -3.52 12.39 14.13
C GLU A 27 -4.86 12.59 13.43
N ARG A 28 -5.36 13.81 13.51
CA ARG A 28 -6.62 14.21 12.90
C ARG A 28 -6.37 15.17 11.74
N ILE A 29 -7.17 15.09 10.70
CA ILE A 29 -7.00 15.92 9.50
C ILE A 29 -7.15 17.42 9.80
N GLU A 30 -7.97 17.76 10.79
CA GLU A 30 -8.22 19.12 11.23
C GLU A 30 -6.95 19.78 11.82
N ASP A 31 -6.04 18.98 12.36
CA ASP A 31 -4.77 19.43 12.94
C ASP A 31 -3.68 19.67 11.88
N TRP A 32 -4.02 19.46 10.60
CA TRP A 32 -3.11 19.56 9.47
C TRP A 32 -3.54 20.65 8.47
N PRO A 33 -3.47 21.95 8.83
CA PRO A 33 -3.60 23.02 7.85
C PRO A 33 -2.51 22.94 6.79
N ASP A 34 -2.69 23.63 5.64
CA ASP A 34 -1.73 23.53 4.53
C ASP A 34 -0.33 23.97 4.92
N GLU A 35 -0.21 25.00 5.74
CA GLU A 35 1.06 25.51 6.25
C GLU A 35 1.85 24.42 6.99
N ARG A 36 1.23 23.73 7.96
CA ARG A 36 1.84 22.65 8.72
C ARG A 36 2.24 21.49 7.79
N PHE A 37 1.38 21.15 6.85
CA PHE A 37 1.67 20.09 5.88
C PHE A 37 2.92 20.41 5.05
N TRP A 38 3.01 21.63 4.51
CA TRP A 38 4.14 22.04 3.70
C TRP A 38 5.45 22.15 4.51
N GLU A 39 5.39 22.63 5.73
CA GLU A 39 6.54 22.64 6.63
C GLU A 39 7.08 21.22 6.89
N GLU A 40 6.21 20.30 7.24
CA GLU A 40 6.57 18.89 7.48
C GLU A 40 7.06 18.17 6.22
N LEU A 41 6.48 18.47 5.05
CA LEU A 41 6.95 17.90 3.80
C LEU A 41 8.38 18.41 3.47
N LYS A 42 8.59 19.73 3.55
CA LYS A 42 9.90 20.35 3.31
C LYS A 42 10.97 19.79 4.23
N ALA A 43 10.64 19.61 5.51
CA ALA A 43 11.58 19.05 6.51
C ALA A 43 12.03 17.61 6.20
N ARG A 44 11.40 16.92 5.26
CA ARG A 44 11.68 15.52 4.87
C ARG A 44 12.28 15.39 3.48
N LEU A 45 12.39 16.49 2.74
CA LEU A 45 12.94 16.51 1.39
C LEU A 45 14.38 17.06 1.40
N PRO A 46 15.22 16.68 0.45
CA PRO A 46 16.53 17.31 0.24
C PRO A 46 16.37 18.74 -0.26
N ASP A 47 17.36 19.59 0.03
CA ASP A 47 17.33 21.03 -0.22
C ASP A 47 17.01 21.38 -1.69
N ASP A 48 17.61 20.69 -2.63
CA ASP A 48 17.37 20.87 -4.07
C ASP A 48 15.92 20.58 -4.49
N ALA A 49 15.26 19.63 -3.82
CA ALA A 49 13.84 19.34 -4.03
C ALA A 49 12.94 20.42 -3.39
N VAL A 50 13.34 20.96 -2.23
CA VAL A 50 12.61 22.03 -1.55
C VAL A 50 12.64 23.32 -2.37
N GLU A 51 13.78 23.70 -2.96
CA GLU A 51 13.92 24.87 -3.80
C GLU A 51 12.97 24.87 -5.02
N ASN A 52 12.68 23.69 -5.54
CA ASN A 52 11.81 23.51 -6.70
C ASN A 52 10.34 23.16 -6.32
N LEU A 53 10.01 23.10 -5.04
CA LEU A 53 8.69 22.72 -4.57
C LEU A 53 7.70 23.89 -4.68
N VAL A 54 6.71 23.75 -5.56
CA VAL A 54 5.58 24.68 -5.64
C VAL A 54 4.55 24.32 -4.59
N THR A 55 4.32 25.23 -3.66
CA THR A 55 3.31 25.07 -2.58
C THR A 55 2.06 25.91 -2.89
N GLY A 56 0.94 25.56 -2.30
CA GLY A 56 -0.32 26.28 -2.48
C GLY A 56 -1.46 25.62 -1.69
N PRO A 57 -2.69 26.11 -1.81
CA PRO A 57 -3.84 25.52 -1.14
C PRO A 57 -4.08 24.08 -1.66
N SER A 58 -4.37 23.17 -0.73
CA SER A 58 -4.71 21.79 -1.08
C SER A 58 -6.11 21.73 -1.72
N ILE A 59 -6.27 20.90 -2.75
CA ILE A 59 -7.59 20.59 -3.33
C ILE A 59 -8.35 19.65 -2.39
N GLU A 60 -7.63 18.69 -1.81
CA GLU A 60 -8.16 17.66 -0.92
C GLU A 60 -7.07 17.16 0.02
N LYS A 61 -7.41 16.91 1.26
CA LYS A 61 -6.56 16.23 2.25
C LYS A 61 -7.33 15.10 2.92
N SER A 62 -6.65 14.00 3.18
CA SER A 62 -7.18 12.86 3.94
C SER A 62 -6.07 12.13 4.67
N ILE A 63 -6.44 11.44 5.74
CA ILE A 63 -5.56 10.48 6.43
C ILE A 63 -6.01 9.08 6.04
N ALA A 64 -5.09 8.28 5.51
CA ALA A 64 -5.33 6.89 5.15
C ALA A 64 -4.51 5.98 6.05
N PRO A 65 -5.14 5.20 6.95
CA PRO A 65 -4.40 4.24 7.76
C PRO A 65 -3.84 3.13 6.89
N LEU A 66 -2.56 2.81 7.06
CA LEU A 66 -1.96 1.64 6.44
C LEU A 66 -2.46 0.40 7.18
N ARG A 67 -3.12 -0.50 6.45
CA ARG A 67 -3.68 -1.74 6.99
C ARG A 67 -3.25 -2.92 6.15
N SER A 68 -3.09 -4.06 6.80
CA SER A 68 -3.04 -5.37 6.16
C SER A 68 -4.15 -6.23 6.72
N PHE A 69 -4.86 -6.91 5.86
CA PHE A 69 -5.91 -7.86 6.21
C PHE A 69 -6.02 -8.93 5.13
N VAL A 70 -6.17 -10.17 5.53
CA VAL A 70 -6.46 -11.30 4.62
C VAL A 70 -7.50 -12.20 5.28
N ALA A 71 -8.61 -12.44 4.58
CA ALA A 71 -9.60 -13.43 4.98
C ALA A 71 -9.10 -14.83 4.59
N GLU A 72 -9.00 -15.73 5.54
CA GLU A 72 -8.69 -17.13 5.32
C GLU A 72 -9.70 -18.01 6.07
N PRO A 73 -10.53 -18.76 5.31
CA PRO A 73 -10.65 -18.81 3.83
C PRO A 73 -11.35 -17.60 3.24
N MET A 74 -11.21 -17.39 1.92
CA MET A 74 -11.92 -16.35 1.16
C MET A 74 -13.36 -16.74 0.78
N CYS A 75 -13.85 -17.88 1.24
CA CYS A 75 -15.20 -18.36 1.00
C CYS A 75 -15.78 -19.05 2.24
N HIS A 76 -17.11 -18.99 2.36
CA HIS A 76 -17.86 -19.74 3.38
C HIS A 76 -19.23 -20.15 2.80
N GLY A 77 -19.46 -21.44 2.62
CA GLY A 77 -20.62 -21.94 1.91
C GLY A 77 -20.70 -21.35 0.49
N ASN A 78 -21.79 -20.66 0.20
CA ASN A 78 -21.99 -20.01 -1.11
C ASN A 78 -21.55 -18.54 -1.14
N LEU A 79 -20.93 -18.03 -0.08
CA LEU A 79 -20.37 -16.68 -0.03
C LEU A 79 -18.90 -16.71 -0.47
N TYR A 80 -18.56 -15.89 -1.44
CA TYR A 80 -17.19 -15.70 -1.93
C TYR A 80 -16.79 -14.24 -1.77
N LEU A 81 -15.61 -13.99 -1.19
CA LEU A 81 -15.04 -12.67 -1.03
C LEU A 81 -14.02 -12.38 -2.14
N ALA A 82 -13.98 -11.15 -2.62
CA ALA A 82 -13.00 -10.69 -3.61
C ALA A 82 -12.59 -9.24 -3.34
N GLY A 83 -11.36 -8.87 -3.73
CA GLY A 83 -10.84 -7.53 -3.54
C GLY A 83 -10.75 -7.11 -2.08
N ASP A 84 -11.04 -5.85 -1.76
CA ASP A 84 -10.91 -5.29 -0.40
C ASP A 84 -11.77 -5.99 0.64
N ALA A 85 -12.82 -6.70 0.24
CA ALA A 85 -13.60 -7.54 1.16
C ALA A 85 -12.83 -8.81 1.59
N ALA A 86 -11.91 -9.29 0.77
CA ALA A 86 -11.10 -10.48 1.03
C ALA A 86 -9.71 -10.13 1.56
N HIS A 87 -9.11 -9.04 1.08
CA HIS A 87 -7.76 -8.65 1.44
C HIS A 87 -7.53 -7.14 1.29
N ILE A 88 -6.79 -6.57 2.20
CA ILE A 88 -6.28 -5.20 2.16
C ILE A 88 -4.77 -5.27 2.24
N VAL A 89 -4.08 -4.84 1.19
CA VAL A 89 -2.62 -4.77 1.16
C VAL A 89 -2.14 -3.33 1.32
N PRO A 90 -1.00 -3.08 1.97
CA PRO A 90 -0.45 -1.73 2.07
C PRO A 90 -0.30 -1.09 0.69
N PRO A 91 -0.70 0.18 0.51
CA PRO A 91 -0.70 0.83 -0.81
C PRO A 91 0.71 1.05 -1.37
N THR A 92 1.75 0.94 -0.55
CA THR A 92 3.15 1.12 -0.94
C THR A 92 3.56 0.23 -2.12
N GLY A 93 3.03 -0.99 -2.19
CA GLY A 93 3.29 -1.93 -3.28
C GLY A 93 2.43 -1.73 -4.52
N ALA A 94 1.38 -0.88 -4.47
CA ALA A 94 0.41 -0.63 -5.54
C ALA A 94 -0.20 -1.93 -6.13
N LYS A 95 -0.48 -2.94 -5.30
CA LYS A 95 -0.95 -4.27 -5.73
C LYS A 95 -2.46 -4.50 -5.57
N GLY A 96 -3.17 -3.71 -4.74
CA GLY A 96 -4.56 -3.97 -4.37
C GLY A 96 -5.49 -4.13 -5.57
N LEU A 97 -5.51 -3.18 -6.50
CA LEU A 97 -6.36 -3.25 -7.69
C LEU A 97 -6.07 -4.49 -8.56
N ASN A 98 -4.79 -4.80 -8.77
CA ASN A 98 -4.41 -5.96 -9.58
C ASN A 98 -4.82 -7.29 -8.93
N LEU A 99 -4.75 -7.38 -7.59
CA LEU A 99 -5.24 -8.54 -6.85
C LEU A 99 -6.76 -8.66 -6.99
N ALA A 100 -7.50 -7.57 -6.78
CA ALA A 100 -8.96 -7.56 -6.89
C ALA A 100 -9.44 -8.01 -8.29
N ILE A 101 -8.81 -7.52 -9.35
CA ILE A 101 -9.12 -7.94 -10.73
C ILE A 101 -8.83 -9.43 -10.92
N ALA A 102 -7.71 -9.91 -10.37
CA ALA A 102 -7.34 -11.32 -10.49
C ALA A 102 -8.30 -12.25 -9.74
N ASP A 103 -8.81 -11.83 -8.57
CA ASP A 103 -9.84 -12.59 -7.83
C ASP A 103 -11.11 -12.69 -8.63
N VAL A 104 -11.57 -11.58 -9.21
CA VAL A 104 -12.76 -11.55 -10.06
C VAL A 104 -12.59 -12.47 -11.27
N GLN A 105 -11.42 -12.50 -11.89
CA GLN A 105 -11.17 -13.40 -13.04
C GLN A 105 -11.25 -14.87 -12.63
N VAL A 106 -10.64 -15.24 -11.50
CA VAL A 106 -10.68 -16.63 -10.99
C VAL A 106 -12.11 -17.04 -10.65
N LEU A 107 -12.82 -16.18 -9.89
CA LEU A 107 -14.19 -16.44 -9.45
C LEU A 107 -15.17 -16.52 -10.64
N ALA A 108 -15.06 -15.60 -11.60
CA ALA A 108 -15.91 -15.60 -12.78
C ALA A 108 -15.75 -16.88 -13.61
N GLN A 109 -14.51 -17.35 -13.83
CA GLN A 109 -14.25 -18.60 -14.53
C GLN A 109 -14.83 -19.81 -13.78
N ALA A 110 -14.65 -19.85 -12.46
CA ALA A 110 -15.20 -20.91 -11.62
C ALA A 110 -16.73 -20.97 -11.67
N LEU A 111 -17.40 -19.81 -11.58
CA LEU A 111 -18.86 -19.71 -11.68
C LEU A 111 -19.37 -20.11 -13.07
N ILE A 112 -18.70 -19.67 -14.14
CA ILE A 112 -19.07 -20.04 -15.52
C ILE A 112 -19.01 -21.56 -15.71
N GLU A 113 -17.97 -22.21 -15.20
CA GLU A 113 -17.80 -23.67 -15.29
C GLU A 113 -18.88 -24.39 -14.48
N TYR A 114 -19.10 -23.98 -13.26
CA TYR A 114 -20.16 -24.54 -12.41
C TYR A 114 -21.55 -24.43 -13.04
N PHE A 115 -21.94 -23.29 -13.58
CA PHE A 115 -23.25 -23.11 -14.19
C PHE A 115 -23.39 -23.81 -15.54
N LYS A 116 -22.29 -24.11 -16.25
CA LYS A 116 -22.32 -24.85 -17.53
C LYS A 116 -22.30 -26.35 -17.35
N SER A 117 -21.53 -26.86 -16.40
CA SER A 117 -21.27 -28.32 -16.29
C SER A 117 -21.67 -28.91 -14.93
N GLY A 118 -21.97 -28.09 -13.93
CA GLY A 118 -22.16 -28.53 -12.55
C GLY A 118 -20.87 -28.85 -11.82
N ASP A 119 -19.70 -28.62 -12.43
CA ASP A 119 -18.40 -28.86 -11.80
C ASP A 119 -18.04 -27.74 -10.82
N ALA A 120 -17.93 -28.08 -9.53
CA ALA A 120 -17.58 -27.17 -8.44
C ALA A 120 -16.06 -27.11 -8.18
N GLY A 121 -15.23 -27.90 -8.83
CA GLY A 121 -13.82 -28.06 -8.49
C GLY A 121 -13.02 -26.74 -8.45
N ARG A 122 -13.31 -25.79 -9.34
CA ARG A 122 -12.71 -24.45 -9.32
C ARG A 122 -13.26 -23.56 -8.21
N LEU A 123 -14.54 -23.71 -7.86
CA LEU A 123 -15.12 -22.99 -6.72
C LEU A 123 -14.53 -23.49 -5.41
N ASP A 124 -14.35 -24.80 -5.27
CA ASP A 124 -13.75 -25.42 -4.09
C ASP A 124 -12.28 -24.98 -3.88
N SER A 125 -11.55 -24.80 -5.00
CA SER A 125 -10.14 -24.37 -4.98
C SER A 125 -9.95 -22.84 -5.07
N TYR A 126 -11.02 -22.05 -5.09
CA TYR A 126 -10.96 -20.59 -5.26
C TYR A 126 -10.07 -19.91 -4.24
N SER A 127 -10.32 -20.19 -2.95
CA SER A 127 -9.59 -19.59 -1.83
C SER A 127 -8.09 -19.86 -1.94
N ASP A 128 -7.69 -21.11 -2.08
CA ASP A 128 -6.26 -21.50 -2.16
C ASP A 128 -5.56 -20.87 -3.38
N THR A 129 -6.28 -20.84 -4.51
CA THR A 129 -5.76 -20.23 -5.74
C THR A 129 -5.47 -18.73 -5.56
N CYS A 130 -6.38 -18.00 -4.91
CA CYS A 130 -6.21 -16.56 -4.68
C CYS A 130 -5.19 -16.27 -3.58
N LEU A 131 -5.27 -16.99 -2.44
CA LEU A 131 -4.38 -16.80 -1.29
C LEU A 131 -2.90 -16.94 -1.65
N GLY A 132 -2.54 -17.89 -2.50
CA GLY A 132 -1.16 -18.05 -2.95
C GLY A 132 -0.57 -16.81 -3.66
N ARG A 133 -1.42 -15.99 -4.30
CA ARG A 133 -1.03 -14.72 -4.93
C ARG A 133 -1.06 -13.57 -3.93
N ILE A 134 -2.09 -13.52 -3.09
CA ILE A 134 -2.30 -12.50 -2.08
C ILE A 134 -1.10 -12.44 -1.12
N TRP A 135 -0.67 -13.57 -0.58
CA TRP A 135 0.45 -13.63 0.34
C TRP A 135 1.79 -13.20 -0.27
N LYS A 136 1.98 -13.44 -1.56
CA LYS A 136 3.17 -12.91 -2.28
C LYS A 136 3.13 -11.38 -2.36
N ALA A 137 1.97 -10.81 -2.62
CA ALA A 137 1.78 -9.37 -2.70
C ALA A 137 1.86 -8.71 -1.31
N GLU A 138 1.27 -9.34 -0.27
CA GLU A 138 1.39 -8.90 1.12
C GLU A 138 2.85 -8.87 1.56
N ARG A 139 3.59 -9.96 1.37
CA ARG A 139 5.02 -10.01 1.69
C ARG A 139 5.81 -8.88 1.03
N PHE A 140 5.57 -8.63 -0.26
CA PHE A 140 6.23 -7.56 -0.98
C PHE A 140 5.84 -6.17 -0.44
N SER A 141 4.54 -5.93 -0.28
CA SER A 141 4.04 -4.63 0.18
C SER A 141 4.47 -4.33 1.62
N TRP A 142 4.46 -5.35 2.49
CA TRP A 142 4.96 -5.24 3.85
C TRP A 142 6.45 -4.92 3.89
N TRP A 143 7.26 -5.68 3.12
CA TRP A 143 8.70 -5.43 3.02
C TRP A 143 8.99 -4.01 2.51
N LEU A 144 8.33 -3.56 1.43
CA LEU A 144 8.53 -2.22 0.89
C LEU A 144 8.10 -1.14 1.89
N THR A 145 7.02 -1.37 2.62
CA THR A 145 6.58 -0.46 3.70
C THR A 145 7.62 -0.41 4.82
N SER A 146 8.15 -1.55 5.24
CA SER A 146 9.12 -1.62 6.34
C SER A 146 10.44 -0.91 6.04
N ILE A 147 10.88 -0.87 4.79
CA ILE A 147 12.12 -0.16 4.40
C ILE A 147 11.90 1.32 4.09
N THR A 148 10.67 1.75 3.78
CA THR A 148 10.37 3.14 3.41
C THR A 148 9.79 3.96 4.55
N HIS A 149 9.00 3.35 5.45
CA HIS A 149 8.31 4.01 6.54
C HIS A 149 9.05 3.82 7.86
N ARG A 150 8.94 4.81 8.75
CA ARG A 150 9.41 4.69 10.13
C ARG A 150 8.33 3.98 10.96
N LEU A 151 8.49 2.68 11.14
CA LEU A 151 7.53 1.84 11.89
C LEU A 151 7.91 1.64 13.37
N SER A 152 9.13 2.05 13.76
CA SER A 152 9.64 1.90 15.11
C SER A 152 10.58 3.05 15.45
N ASP A 153 10.58 3.44 16.72
CA ASP A 153 11.53 4.41 17.28
C ASP A 153 12.80 3.74 17.84
N GLU A 154 12.86 2.41 17.80
CA GLU A 154 14.03 1.63 18.24
C GLU A 154 15.26 1.93 17.38
N PRO A 155 16.39 2.37 17.97
CA PRO A 155 17.61 2.69 17.22
C PRO A 155 18.14 1.51 16.41
N PHE A 156 18.02 0.30 16.92
CA PHE A 156 18.47 -0.92 16.24
C PHE A 156 17.62 -1.20 14.98
N ALA A 157 16.30 -1.07 15.07
CA ALA A 157 15.39 -1.22 13.92
C ALA A 157 15.72 -0.19 12.82
N ARG A 158 16.02 1.04 13.21
CA ARG A 158 16.45 2.08 12.27
C ARG A 158 17.79 1.74 11.58
N ARG A 159 18.74 1.21 12.30
CA ARG A 159 20.03 0.78 11.73
C ARG A 159 19.86 -0.36 10.73
N LEU A 160 19.01 -1.34 11.02
CA LEU A 160 18.68 -2.42 10.08
C LEU A 160 18.01 -1.88 8.81
N GLN A 161 17.05 -0.98 8.95
CA GLN A 161 16.37 -0.34 7.81
C GLN A 161 17.36 0.40 6.89
N LEU A 162 18.27 1.19 7.46
CA LEU A 162 19.29 1.90 6.69
C LEU A 162 20.27 0.94 6.00
N ALA A 163 20.66 -0.15 6.66
CA ALA A 163 21.52 -1.16 6.07
C ALA A 163 20.85 -1.86 4.88
N GLU A 164 19.55 -2.16 4.97
CA GLU A 164 18.76 -2.73 3.87
C GLU A 164 18.68 -1.75 2.68
N LEU A 165 18.39 -0.48 2.94
CA LEU A 165 18.38 0.55 1.90
C LEU A 165 19.76 0.70 1.22
N GLU A 166 20.83 0.70 1.99
CA GLU A 166 22.19 0.76 1.48
C GLU A 166 22.54 -0.46 0.61
N TYR A 167 22.13 -1.65 1.05
CA TYR A 167 22.29 -2.88 0.28
C TYR A 167 21.59 -2.79 -1.08
N LEU A 168 20.33 -2.33 -1.09
CA LEU A 168 19.55 -2.18 -2.32
C LEU A 168 20.16 -1.17 -3.29
N THR A 169 20.70 -0.05 -2.79
CA THR A 169 21.29 1.00 -3.63
C THR A 169 22.64 0.60 -4.20
N ARG A 170 23.36 -0.32 -3.55
CA ARG A 170 24.68 -0.81 -3.99
C ARG A 170 24.60 -2.15 -4.74
N SER A 171 23.48 -2.85 -4.67
CA SER A 171 23.31 -4.11 -5.39
C SER A 171 23.21 -3.83 -6.88
N ALA A 172 24.21 -4.25 -7.62
CA ALA A 172 24.13 -4.35 -9.08
C ALA A 172 23.30 -5.62 -9.39
N ALA A 173 22.01 -5.44 -9.69
CA ALA A 173 21.15 -6.52 -10.19
C ALA A 173 21.33 -6.66 -11.69
#